data_09a746900babcf962cb9f7de81a176f5
#
_entry.id   09a746900babcf962cb9f7de81a176f5
#
_cell.length_a   1.000
_cell.length_b   1.000
_cell.length_c   1.000
_cell.angle_alpha   90.00
_cell.angle_beta   90.00
_cell.angle_gamma   90.00
#
_symmetry.space_group_name_H-M   'P 1'
#
loop_
_entity.id
_entity.type
_entity.pdbx_description
1 polymer ?
#
loop_
_entity_poly.entity_id
_entity_poly.type
_entity_poly.pdbx_seq_one_letter_code
_entity_poly.pdbx_strand_id
1 'polypeptide(L)'
;GVGQIPIRSLVRNALRMRPDRLVIGEVRGAEALDMIQAMNTGHDGSMSTCQANSPIDALRRLEAMALMADVDMPLEVMRDQIRSAVDLVVHVERSASGLRRVRSIYRSESGNEGWVVRDGAVLACRPPDPDQTDAGQTDPDRVDAGRPVSEFTNV
;
A
#
# COMPACT_ATOMS: atom_id res chain seq x y z
N GLY A 1 -15.41 -21.03 16.14
CA GLY A 1 -16.40 -20.95 17.23
C GLY A 1 -17.73 -20.46 16.70
N VAL A 2 -18.81 -20.82 17.36
CA VAL A 2 -20.16 -20.34 17.04
C VAL A 2 -20.18 -18.82 17.18
N GLY A 3 -20.57 -18.08 16.10
CA GLY A 3 -20.68 -16.62 16.11
C GLY A 3 -19.49 -15.86 15.54
N GLN A 4 -18.44 -16.51 15.06
CA GLN A 4 -17.34 -15.82 14.40
C GLN A 4 -17.76 -15.36 12.99
N ILE A 5 -17.68 -14.06 12.72
CA ILE A 5 -17.92 -13.47 11.40
C ILE A 5 -16.57 -13.07 10.80
N PRO A 6 -16.12 -13.74 9.72
CA PRO A 6 -14.86 -13.37 9.05
C PRO A 6 -14.93 -11.97 8.46
N ILE A 7 -13.82 -11.22 8.49
CA ILE A 7 -13.71 -9.88 7.85
C ILE A 7 -14.12 -9.95 6.37
N ARG A 8 -13.75 -11.02 5.68
CA ARG A 8 -14.13 -11.26 4.28
C ARG A 8 -15.65 -11.20 4.06
N SER A 9 -16.43 -11.77 4.97
CA SER A 9 -17.91 -11.71 4.91
C SER A 9 -18.42 -10.29 5.15
N LEU A 10 -17.77 -9.53 6.04
CA LEU A 10 -18.13 -8.13 6.29
C LEU A 10 -17.85 -7.25 5.07
N VAL A 11 -16.69 -7.42 4.42
CA VAL A 11 -16.36 -6.69 3.18
C VAL A 11 -17.40 -6.97 2.10
N ARG A 12 -17.73 -8.23 1.86
CA ARG A 12 -18.76 -8.61 0.88
C ARG A 12 -20.14 -8.05 1.20
N ASN A 13 -20.52 -7.99 2.47
CA ASN A 13 -21.78 -7.38 2.89
C ASN A 13 -21.76 -5.85 2.69
N ALA A 14 -20.65 -5.20 3.04
CA ALA A 14 -20.48 -3.77 2.84
C ALA A 14 -20.64 -3.38 1.36
N LEU A 15 -20.05 -4.14 0.44
CA LEU A 15 -20.20 -3.92 -1.01
C LEU A 15 -21.65 -3.98 -1.49
N ARG A 16 -22.50 -4.82 -0.86
CA ARG A 16 -23.94 -4.90 -1.19
C ARG A 16 -24.73 -3.65 -0.74
N MET A 17 -24.18 -2.87 0.17
CA MET A 17 -24.79 -1.60 0.62
C MET A 17 -24.51 -0.46 -0.34
N ARG A 18 -23.78 -0.70 -1.45
CA ARG A 18 -23.38 0.30 -2.45
C ARG A 18 -22.67 1.51 -1.82
N PRO A 19 -21.60 1.29 -1.06
CA PRO A 19 -20.87 2.40 -0.48
C PRO A 19 -20.07 3.14 -1.56
N ASP A 20 -19.87 4.44 -1.39
CA ASP A 20 -18.94 5.20 -2.23
C ASP A 20 -17.50 4.78 -1.95
N ARG A 21 -17.17 4.49 -0.69
CA ARG A 21 -15.83 4.11 -0.23
C ARG A 21 -15.89 3.05 0.85
N LEU A 22 -14.89 2.18 0.86
CA LEU A 22 -14.65 1.21 1.91
C LEU A 22 -13.48 1.65 2.78
N VAL A 23 -13.68 1.65 4.10
CA VAL A 23 -12.59 1.83 5.06
C VAL A 23 -12.45 0.55 5.86
N ILE A 24 -11.37 -0.18 5.60
CA ILE A 24 -11.06 -1.43 6.29
C ILE A 24 -9.95 -1.15 7.29
N GLY A 25 -10.27 -1.31 8.58
CA GLY A 25 -9.35 -0.95 9.66
C GLY A 25 -7.97 -1.60 9.55
N GLU A 26 -7.92 -2.87 9.13
CA GLU A 26 -6.68 -3.60 8.87
C GLU A 26 -6.96 -4.84 8.03
N VAL A 27 -6.02 -5.18 7.13
CA VAL A 27 -6.00 -6.47 6.42
C VAL A 27 -4.87 -7.34 6.96
N ARG A 28 -5.17 -8.62 7.19
CA ARG A 28 -4.23 -9.60 7.75
C ARG A 28 -4.22 -10.95 7.02
N GLY A 29 -5.15 -11.17 6.08
CA GLY A 29 -5.33 -12.44 5.41
C GLY A 29 -6.11 -12.32 4.10
N ALA A 30 -6.89 -13.34 3.79
CA ALA A 30 -7.60 -13.53 2.52
C ALA A 30 -8.55 -12.39 2.13
N GLU A 31 -9.01 -11.58 3.09
CA GLU A 31 -9.83 -10.40 2.84
C GLU A 31 -9.13 -9.33 1.99
N ALA A 32 -7.80 -9.37 1.90
CA ALA A 32 -7.02 -8.49 1.05
C ALA A 32 -7.45 -8.60 -0.42
N LEU A 33 -7.75 -9.79 -0.90
CA LEU A 33 -8.23 -9.99 -2.27
C LEU A 33 -9.59 -9.33 -2.50
N ASP A 34 -10.56 -9.51 -1.59
CA ASP A 34 -11.88 -8.91 -1.72
C ASP A 34 -11.79 -7.36 -1.67
N MET A 35 -10.85 -6.83 -0.86
CA MET A 35 -10.55 -5.39 -0.82
C MET A 35 -9.97 -4.89 -2.15
N ILE A 36 -8.95 -5.56 -2.70
CA ILE A 36 -8.33 -5.21 -3.99
C ILE A 36 -9.37 -5.23 -5.11
N GLN A 37 -10.22 -6.25 -5.15
CA GLN A 37 -11.30 -6.34 -6.13
C GLN A 37 -12.31 -5.18 -5.97
N ALA A 38 -12.65 -4.80 -4.75
CA ALA A 38 -13.54 -3.66 -4.49
C ALA A 38 -12.93 -2.36 -5.01
N MET A 39 -11.64 -2.10 -4.71
CA MET A 39 -10.93 -0.91 -5.18
C MET A 39 -10.86 -0.84 -6.72
N ASN A 40 -10.73 -1.99 -7.40
CA ASN A 40 -10.71 -2.07 -8.87
C ASN A 40 -12.11 -1.98 -9.52
N THR A 41 -13.20 -1.96 -8.75
CA THR A 41 -14.58 -2.02 -9.27
C THR A 41 -15.44 -0.82 -8.88
N GLY A 42 -14.84 0.38 -8.85
CA GLY A 42 -15.58 1.63 -8.73
C GLY A 42 -15.82 2.07 -7.28
N HIS A 43 -14.97 1.67 -6.33
CA HIS A 43 -14.97 2.17 -4.96
C HIS A 43 -13.71 3.02 -4.72
N ASP A 44 -13.51 4.01 -5.59
CA ASP A 44 -12.34 4.90 -5.57
C ASP A 44 -12.19 5.63 -4.23
N GLY A 45 -10.95 5.78 -3.77
CA GLY A 45 -10.64 6.40 -2.48
C GLY A 45 -10.94 5.52 -1.27
N SER A 46 -11.15 4.21 -1.47
CA SER A 46 -11.16 3.23 -0.38
C SER A 46 -9.80 3.15 0.30
N MET A 47 -9.80 2.82 1.59
CA MET A 47 -8.60 2.82 2.42
C MET A 47 -8.52 1.58 3.29
N SER A 48 -7.29 1.15 3.55
CA SER A 48 -7.01 0.12 4.54
C SER A 48 -5.66 0.34 5.20
N THR A 49 -5.37 -0.36 6.28
CA THR A 49 -4.03 -0.44 6.86
C THR A 49 -3.48 -1.85 6.75
N CYS A 50 -2.16 -1.93 6.68
CA CYS A 50 -1.40 -3.16 6.68
C CYS A 50 -0.12 -2.93 7.48
N GLN A 51 0.29 -3.90 8.29
CA GLN A 51 1.56 -3.80 9.03
C GLN A 51 2.71 -4.18 8.09
N ALA A 52 3.65 -3.27 7.90
CA ALA A 52 4.82 -3.48 7.05
C ALA A 52 5.98 -2.59 7.49
N ASN A 53 7.21 -2.94 7.10
CA ASN A 53 8.41 -2.19 7.44
C ASN A 53 8.74 -1.10 6.41
N SER A 54 8.15 -1.18 5.23
CA SER A 54 8.30 -0.22 4.14
C SER A 54 7.09 -0.25 3.21
N PRO A 55 6.90 0.75 2.32
CA PRO A 55 5.84 0.73 1.32
C PRO A 55 5.90 -0.51 0.41
N ILE A 56 7.09 -0.89 -0.03
CA ILE A 56 7.29 -2.07 -0.89
C ILE A 56 6.95 -3.36 -0.14
N ASP A 57 7.35 -3.45 1.12
CA ASP A 57 7.00 -4.59 1.97
C ASP A 57 5.48 -4.69 2.16
N ALA A 58 4.78 -3.56 2.26
CA ALA A 58 3.32 -3.54 2.31
C ALA A 58 2.69 -4.16 1.06
N LEU A 59 3.17 -3.81 -0.14
CA LEU A 59 2.67 -4.38 -1.39
C LEU A 59 2.96 -5.89 -1.47
N ARG A 60 4.18 -6.34 -1.12
CA ARG A 60 4.52 -7.77 -1.05
C ARG A 60 3.64 -8.53 -0.04
N ARG A 61 3.31 -7.91 1.08
CA ARG A 61 2.40 -8.51 2.07
C ARG A 61 0.98 -8.60 1.55
N LEU A 62 0.50 -7.60 0.80
CA LEU A 62 -0.80 -7.67 0.12
C LEU A 62 -0.84 -8.83 -0.88
N GLU A 63 0.23 -9.04 -1.67
CA GLU A 63 0.36 -10.22 -2.55
C GLU A 63 0.20 -11.52 -1.75
N ALA A 64 1.00 -11.67 -0.69
CA ALA A 64 0.96 -12.88 0.15
C ALA A 64 -0.42 -13.11 0.78
N MET A 65 -1.08 -12.07 1.29
CA MET A 65 -2.41 -12.16 1.88
C MET A 65 -3.49 -12.47 0.83
N ALA A 66 -3.40 -11.88 -0.36
CA ALA A 66 -4.33 -12.16 -1.45
C ALA A 66 -4.24 -13.62 -1.93
N LEU A 67 -3.04 -14.20 -1.94
CA LEU A 67 -2.83 -15.62 -2.26
C LEU A 67 -3.43 -16.56 -1.19
N MET A 68 -3.65 -16.10 0.05
CA MET A 68 -4.36 -16.88 1.06
C MET A 68 -5.85 -17.07 0.76
N ALA A 69 -6.38 -16.38 -0.25
CA ALA A 69 -7.79 -16.48 -0.63
C ALA A 69 -8.16 -17.78 -1.36
N ASP A 70 -7.19 -18.66 -1.61
CA ASP A 70 -7.35 -19.94 -2.30
C ASP A 70 -8.03 -19.78 -3.67
N VAL A 71 -7.56 -18.79 -4.43
CA VAL A 71 -8.00 -18.51 -5.80
C VAL A 71 -6.89 -18.90 -6.75
N ASP A 72 -7.22 -19.71 -7.76
CA ASP A 72 -6.28 -20.09 -8.82
C ASP A 72 -6.04 -18.90 -9.76
N MET A 73 -5.16 -18.00 -9.34
CA MET A 73 -4.79 -16.80 -10.08
C MET A 73 -3.25 -16.72 -10.21
N PRO A 74 -2.73 -16.54 -11.43
CA PRO A 74 -1.30 -16.33 -11.64
C PRO A 74 -0.79 -15.12 -10.84
N LEU A 75 0.41 -15.24 -10.27
CA LEU A 75 1.01 -14.20 -9.43
C LEU A 75 1.12 -12.85 -10.17
N GLU A 76 1.46 -12.87 -11.44
CA GLU A 76 1.56 -11.65 -12.26
C GLU A 76 0.22 -10.91 -12.36
N VAL A 77 -0.88 -11.66 -12.57
CA VAL A 77 -2.23 -11.08 -12.62
C VAL A 77 -2.60 -10.46 -11.26
N MET A 78 -2.23 -11.14 -10.16
CA MET A 78 -2.43 -10.61 -8.81
C MET A 78 -1.67 -9.30 -8.60
N ARG A 79 -0.42 -9.24 -9.02
CA ARG A 79 0.41 -8.02 -8.96
C ARG A 79 -0.19 -6.87 -9.74
N ASP A 80 -0.67 -7.15 -10.95
CA ASP A 80 -1.31 -6.13 -11.77
C ASP A 80 -2.59 -5.61 -11.15
N GLN A 81 -3.39 -6.48 -10.52
CA GLN A 81 -4.57 -6.05 -9.76
C GLN A 81 -4.22 -5.18 -8.56
N ILE A 82 -3.16 -5.50 -7.82
CA ILE A 82 -2.70 -4.70 -6.69
C ILE A 82 -2.20 -3.33 -7.18
N ARG A 83 -1.42 -3.29 -8.25
CA ARG A 83 -0.92 -2.04 -8.84
C ARG A 83 -2.04 -1.14 -9.34
N SER A 84 -3.10 -1.74 -9.89
CA SER A 84 -4.27 -0.99 -10.36
C SER A 84 -5.14 -0.48 -9.20
N ALA A 85 -5.20 -1.22 -8.09
CA ALA A 85 -6.06 -0.91 -6.96
C ALA A 85 -5.46 0.10 -5.97
N VAL A 86 -4.12 0.15 -5.87
CA VAL A 86 -3.42 0.93 -4.83
C VAL A 86 -2.74 2.14 -5.46
N ASP A 87 -3.33 3.32 -5.28
CA ASP A 87 -2.76 4.58 -5.76
C ASP A 87 -1.64 5.08 -4.86
N LEU A 88 -1.84 4.97 -3.54
CA LEU A 88 -0.93 5.53 -2.54
C LEU A 88 -0.67 4.55 -1.40
N VAL A 89 0.59 4.47 -0.98
CA VAL A 89 0.99 3.81 0.26
C VAL A 89 1.64 4.84 1.18
N VAL A 90 1.00 5.11 2.30
CA VAL A 90 1.51 6.02 3.32
C VAL A 90 2.16 5.20 4.42
N HIS A 91 3.47 5.27 4.53
CA HIS A 91 4.22 4.58 5.57
C HIS A 91 4.37 5.47 6.80
N VAL A 92 3.85 4.98 7.92
CA VAL A 92 3.91 5.65 9.22
C VAL A 92 4.84 4.87 10.14
N GLU A 93 5.80 5.55 10.74
CA GLU A 93 6.70 4.97 11.73
C GLU A 93 6.53 5.59 13.10
N ARG A 94 7.02 4.90 14.11
CA ARG A 94 7.19 5.43 15.46
C ARG A 94 8.64 5.80 15.67
N SER A 95 8.93 7.09 15.89
CA SER A 95 10.28 7.58 16.18
C SER A 95 10.79 7.05 17.51
N ALA A 96 12.10 7.18 17.75
CA ALA A 96 12.72 6.85 19.04
C ALA A 96 12.13 7.67 20.21
N SER A 97 11.62 8.88 19.94
CA SER A 97 10.89 9.70 20.92
C SER A 97 9.46 9.23 21.20
N GLY A 98 8.99 8.19 20.52
CA GLY A 98 7.65 7.65 20.66
C GLY A 98 6.57 8.32 19.81
N LEU A 99 6.90 9.40 19.09
CA LEU A 99 5.98 10.08 18.19
C LEU A 99 5.74 9.27 16.91
N ARG A 100 4.50 9.26 16.43
CA ARG A 100 4.16 8.73 15.12
C ARG A 100 4.30 9.82 14.07
N ARG A 101 4.95 9.49 12.96
CA ARG A 101 5.13 10.41 11.84
C ARG A 101 5.06 9.66 10.51
N VAL A 102 4.70 10.37 9.46
CA VAL A 102 4.80 9.84 8.10
C VAL A 102 6.28 9.76 7.74
N ARG A 103 6.75 8.56 7.45
CA ARG A 103 8.13 8.28 7.01
C ARG A 103 8.26 8.50 5.51
N SER A 104 7.32 7.96 4.74
CA SER A 104 7.33 8.03 3.29
C SER A 104 5.92 7.90 2.72
N ILE A 105 5.71 8.46 1.55
CA ILE A 105 4.53 8.27 0.72
C ILE A 105 5.00 7.69 -0.61
N TYR A 106 4.46 6.55 -0.98
CA TYR A 106 4.72 5.90 -2.25
C TYR A 106 3.48 6.02 -3.12
N ARG A 107 3.63 6.53 -4.34
CA ARG A 107 2.57 6.56 -5.35
C ARG A 107 2.78 5.42 -6.33
N SER A 108 1.79 4.58 -6.49
CA SER A 108 1.77 3.54 -7.50
C SER A 108 1.29 4.17 -8.80
N GLU A 109 2.20 4.74 -9.57
CA GLU A 109 1.91 5.03 -10.98
C GLU A 109 2.40 3.86 -11.83
N SER A 110 1.85 3.72 -13.02
CA SER A 110 2.23 2.71 -14.03
C SER A 110 3.70 2.80 -14.48
N GLY A 111 4.54 3.47 -13.72
CA GLY A 111 5.94 3.74 -13.95
C GLY A 111 6.69 4.12 -12.69
N ASN A 112 6.70 3.27 -11.70
CA ASN A 112 7.75 3.19 -10.65
C ASN A 112 8.23 4.50 -9.97
N GLU A 113 7.40 5.47 -9.67
CA GLU A 113 7.85 6.66 -8.94
C GLU A 113 7.39 6.63 -7.47
N GLY A 114 8.34 6.46 -6.58
CA GLY A 114 8.13 6.60 -5.14
C GLY A 114 8.49 8.00 -4.64
N TRP A 115 7.79 8.47 -3.61
CA TRP A 115 8.06 9.74 -2.96
C TRP A 115 8.44 9.50 -1.49
N VAL A 116 9.54 10.06 -1.05
CA VAL A 116 9.93 10.05 0.36
C VAL A 116 9.63 11.42 0.96
N VAL A 117 8.92 11.45 2.07
CA VAL A 117 8.71 12.66 2.86
C VAL A 117 9.67 12.65 4.03
N ARG A 118 10.58 13.63 4.12
CA ARG A 118 11.46 13.82 5.26
C ARG A 118 11.25 15.24 5.80
N ASP A 119 10.98 15.35 7.10
CA ASP A 119 10.77 16.63 7.80
C ASP A 119 9.76 17.57 7.12
N GLY A 120 8.71 16.99 6.52
CA GLY A 120 7.68 17.72 5.78
C GLY A 120 8.05 18.07 4.33
N ALA A 121 9.26 17.78 3.89
CA ALA A 121 9.67 17.98 2.50
C ALA A 121 9.44 16.69 1.69
N VAL A 122 8.86 16.82 0.50
CA VAL A 122 8.68 15.71 -0.46
C VAL A 122 9.95 15.60 -1.29
N LEU A 123 10.59 14.46 -1.20
CA LEU A 123 11.79 14.13 -2.00
C LEU A 123 11.38 13.08 -3.03
N ALA A 124 11.69 13.32 -4.31
CA ALA A 124 11.54 12.30 -5.35
C ALA A 124 12.50 11.14 -5.04
N CYS A 125 11.97 9.92 -4.97
CA CYS A 125 12.76 8.71 -4.78
C CYS A 125 12.73 7.89 -6.06
N ARG A 126 13.91 7.46 -6.52
CA ARG A 126 14.01 6.45 -7.58
C ARG A 126 13.37 5.15 -7.05
N PRO A 127 12.59 4.42 -7.85
CA PRO A 127 12.00 3.18 -7.40
C PRO A 127 13.12 2.21 -6.97
N PRO A 128 12.92 1.44 -5.90
CA PRO A 128 13.80 0.31 -5.65
C PRO A 128 13.70 -0.65 -6.83
N ASP A 129 14.84 -1.03 -7.36
CA ASP A 129 14.98 -2.07 -8.37
C ASP A 129 14.31 -3.35 -7.84
N PRO A 130 13.29 -3.91 -8.51
CA PRO A 130 12.60 -5.10 -8.05
C PRO A 130 13.53 -6.32 -7.93
N ASP A 131 14.71 -6.30 -8.59
CA ASP A 131 15.72 -7.35 -8.53
C ASP A 131 16.81 -7.11 -7.46
N GLN A 132 16.81 -5.97 -6.76
CA GLN A 132 17.67 -5.79 -5.61
C GLN A 132 17.08 -6.53 -4.40
N THR A 133 17.42 -7.80 -4.28
CA THR A 133 17.38 -8.49 -2.98
C THR A 133 18.20 -7.68 -2.00
N ASP A 134 17.62 -7.42 -0.82
CA ASP A 134 18.24 -6.77 0.33
C ASP A 134 19.54 -7.50 0.77
N ALA A 135 20.58 -7.37 -0.01
CA ALA A 135 21.93 -7.78 0.32
C ALA A 135 22.70 -6.54 0.77
N GLY A 136 22.55 -6.22 2.05
CA GLY A 136 23.34 -5.19 2.73
C GLY A 136 22.59 -3.87 2.90
N GLN A 137 22.42 -3.52 4.15
CA GLN A 137 22.01 -2.24 4.70
C GLN A 137 22.53 -1.07 3.84
N THR A 138 21.76 -0.64 2.86
CA THR A 138 22.00 0.64 2.21
C THR A 138 21.48 1.71 3.16
N ASP A 139 22.38 2.57 3.58
CA ASP A 139 22.17 3.78 4.34
C ASP A 139 20.90 4.50 3.84
N PRO A 140 19.83 4.60 4.66
CA PRO A 140 18.62 5.31 4.29
C PRO A 140 18.86 6.81 4.05
N ASP A 141 20.07 7.30 4.29
CA ASP A 141 20.46 8.69 4.16
C ASP A 141 21.06 9.06 2.80
N ARG A 142 21.28 8.09 1.91
CA ARG A 142 21.79 8.37 0.57
C ARG A 142 20.68 8.78 -0.38
N VAL A 143 20.17 9.97 -0.17
CA VAL A 143 19.30 10.66 -1.14
C VAL A 143 20.20 11.41 -2.11
N ASP A 144 20.18 10.99 -3.36
CA ASP A 144 20.77 11.78 -4.44
C ASP A 144 20.03 13.13 -4.47
N ALA A 145 20.74 14.23 -4.26
CA ALA A 145 20.19 15.58 -4.18
C ALA A 145 19.76 16.07 -5.58
N GLY A 146 18.80 15.40 -6.18
CA GLY A 146 18.17 15.78 -7.42
C GLY A 146 17.05 16.79 -7.17
N ARG A 147 17.27 18.03 -7.58
CA ARG A 147 16.37 19.19 -7.73
C ARG A 147 15.15 19.27 -6.81
N PRO A 148 15.00 20.35 -6.04
CA PRO A 148 13.75 20.63 -5.37
C PRO A 148 12.63 20.80 -6.41
N VAL A 149 11.54 20.05 -6.24
CA VAL A 149 10.34 20.20 -7.06
C VAL A 149 9.60 21.44 -6.56
N SER A 150 9.92 22.59 -7.18
CA SER A 150 9.30 23.89 -6.86
C SER A 150 8.06 24.18 -7.72
N GLU A 151 7.33 23.20 -8.18
CA GLU A 151 6.07 23.42 -8.91
C GLU A 151 5.06 22.31 -8.69
N PHE A 152 4.36 22.38 -7.55
CA PHE A 152 2.99 21.85 -7.46
C PHE A 152 2.19 22.69 -6.49
N THR A 153 1.78 23.86 -7.00
CA THR A 153 0.66 24.62 -6.45
C THR A 153 -0.56 24.25 -7.29
N ASN A 154 -1.68 23.89 -6.61
CA ASN A 154 -3.03 23.69 -7.12
C ASN A 154 -3.30 22.34 -7.82
N VAL A 155 -4.08 21.44 -7.22
CA VAL A 155 -5.56 21.44 -7.07
C VAL A 155 -5.90 20.62 -5.84
#